data_6fe20a55069802199293600dcced4bde
#
_entry.id   6fe20a55069802199293600dcced4bde
#
_cell.length_a   1.000
_cell.length_b   1.000
_cell.length_c   1.000
_cell.angle_alpha   90.00
_cell.angle_beta   90.00
_cell.angle_gamma   90.00
#
_symmetry.space_group_name_H-M   'P 1'
#
loop_
_entity.id
_entity.type
_entity.pdbx_description
1 polymer ?
#
loop_
_entity_poly.entity_id
_entity_poly.type
_entity_poly.pdbx_seq_one_letter_code
_entity_poly.pdbx_strand_id
1 'polypeptide(L)'
;MDDALAALSYGADFLGFILYPPSPRAVATDAVAAITAQVRAQRADLFARIAPPRLVGVFVNEPAIAMAETLARCGLDFAQLSGDEEANLVTDPSSPIFGRSYKAIRPKTLEEAREDAARRPKNIPEKNAIAPRLLLDTPHQSLY
;
A
#
# COMPACT_ATOMS: atom_id res chain seq x y z
N MET A 1 12.60 -7.92 10.28
CA MET A 1 13.72 -7.23 9.62
C MET A 1 14.28 -8.06 8.47
N ASP A 2 14.66 -9.29 8.73
CA ASP A 2 15.32 -10.19 7.77
C ASP A 2 14.51 -10.40 6.49
N ASP A 3 13.18 -10.55 6.61
CA ASP A 3 12.27 -10.69 5.46
C ASP A 3 12.30 -9.46 4.52
N ALA A 4 12.36 -8.24 5.08
CA ALA A 4 12.42 -7.02 4.29
C ALA A 4 13.75 -6.93 3.52
N LEU A 5 14.86 -7.27 4.18
CA LEU A 5 16.17 -7.29 3.56
C LEU A 5 16.30 -8.40 2.50
N ALA A 6 15.72 -9.57 2.76
CA ALA A 6 15.65 -10.65 1.79
C ALA A 6 14.84 -10.23 0.55
N ALA A 7 13.66 -9.61 0.73
CA ALA A 7 12.86 -9.12 -0.37
C ALA A 7 13.62 -8.09 -1.23
N LEU A 8 14.38 -7.19 -0.59
CA LEU A 8 15.25 -6.24 -1.29
C LEU A 8 16.32 -6.93 -2.12
N SER A 9 16.98 -7.94 -1.57
CA SER A 9 18.03 -8.68 -2.28
C SER A 9 17.52 -9.41 -3.51
N TYR A 10 16.23 -9.76 -3.53
CA TYR A 10 15.54 -10.35 -4.68
C TYR A 10 14.90 -9.31 -5.62
N GLY A 11 15.10 -8.03 -5.37
CA GLY A 11 14.65 -6.97 -6.27
C GLY A 11 13.14 -6.67 -6.20
N ALA A 12 12.53 -6.76 -5.02
CA ALA A 12 11.14 -6.40 -4.84
C ALA A 12 10.90 -4.91 -5.14
N ASP A 13 9.92 -4.60 -6.00
CA ASP A 13 9.51 -3.23 -6.32
C ASP A 13 8.65 -2.59 -5.22
N PHE A 14 7.95 -3.41 -4.44
CA PHE A 14 7.08 -2.98 -3.35
C PHE A 14 7.32 -3.81 -2.09
N LEU A 15 7.36 -3.14 -0.93
CA LEU A 15 7.33 -3.77 0.39
C LEU A 15 6.07 -3.33 1.13
N GLY A 16 5.17 -4.28 1.42
CA GLY A 16 3.92 -4.04 2.13
C GLY A 16 4.01 -4.39 3.62
N PHE A 17 3.51 -3.50 4.47
CA PHE A 17 3.40 -3.67 5.92
C PHE A 17 1.93 -3.68 6.33
N ILE A 18 1.45 -4.76 6.93
CA ILE A 18 0.07 -4.87 7.36
C ILE A 18 -0.10 -4.14 8.69
N LEU A 19 -0.89 -3.05 8.66
CA LEU A 19 -1.15 -2.17 9.80
C LEU A 19 -2.58 -2.38 10.37
N TYR A 20 -3.12 -3.56 10.16
CA TYR A 20 -4.45 -3.98 10.65
C TYR A 20 -4.28 -4.94 11.84
N PRO A 21 -4.51 -4.48 13.10
CA PRO A 21 -4.21 -5.27 14.31
C PRO A 21 -4.86 -6.65 14.38
N PRO A 22 -6.10 -6.87 13.86
CA PRO A 22 -6.70 -8.20 13.86
C PRO A 22 -5.99 -9.22 12.95
N SER A 23 -5.12 -8.78 12.05
CA SER A 23 -4.35 -9.69 11.19
C SER A 23 -3.23 -10.39 11.98
N PRO A 24 -3.07 -11.71 11.86
CA PRO A 24 -1.93 -12.42 12.46
C PRO A 24 -0.56 -11.98 11.90
N ARG A 25 -0.56 -11.24 10.79
CA ARG A 25 0.63 -10.67 10.14
C ARG A 25 0.79 -9.17 10.41
N ALA A 26 0.01 -8.62 11.36
CA ALA A 26 0.10 -7.19 11.68
C ALA A 26 1.47 -6.83 12.26
N VAL A 27 1.99 -5.68 11.87
CA VAL A 27 3.24 -5.12 12.37
C VAL A 27 2.93 -3.80 13.08
N ALA A 28 3.48 -3.62 14.29
CA ALA A 28 3.34 -2.38 15.03
C ALA A 28 4.00 -1.21 14.28
N THR A 29 3.38 -0.03 14.34
CA THR A 29 3.86 1.17 13.62
C THR A 29 5.30 1.55 13.97
N ASP A 30 5.72 1.37 15.23
CA ASP A 30 7.11 1.67 15.63
C ASP A 30 8.11 0.70 14.99
N ALA A 31 7.74 -0.58 14.88
CA ALA A 31 8.55 -1.55 14.16
C ALA A 31 8.61 -1.25 12.66
N VAL A 32 7.49 -0.83 12.05
CA VAL A 32 7.47 -0.39 10.65
C VAL A 32 8.39 0.81 10.46
N ALA A 33 8.31 1.84 11.31
CA ALA A 33 9.18 3.00 11.23
C ALA A 33 10.67 2.64 11.30
N ALA A 34 11.04 1.73 12.21
CA ALA A 34 12.42 1.25 12.33
C ALA A 34 12.87 0.48 11.06
N ILE A 35 12.02 -0.40 10.52
CA ILE A 35 12.33 -1.17 9.31
C ILE A 35 12.49 -0.24 8.10
N THR A 36 11.57 0.68 7.90
CA THR A 36 11.60 1.60 6.76
C THR A 36 12.81 2.52 6.81
N ALA A 37 13.20 3.00 8.01
CA ALA A 37 14.41 3.79 8.19
C ALA A 37 15.68 3.01 7.78
N GLN A 38 15.78 1.73 8.16
CA GLN A 38 16.90 0.88 7.77
C GLN A 38 16.90 0.57 6.27
N VAL A 39 15.73 0.25 5.68
CA VAL A 39 15.60 0.06 4.22
C VAL A 39 16.06 1.31 3.47
N ARG A 40 15.72 2.50 3.94
CA ARG A 40 16.13 3.75 3.33
C ARG A 40 17.63 4.06 3.53
N ALA A 41 18.21 3.67 4.66
CA ALA A 41 19.64 3.86 4.94
C ALA A 41 20.54 2.98 4.06
N GLN A 42 20.13 1.72 3.82
CA GLN A 42 20.87 0.80 2.94
C GLN A 42 20.80 1.18 1.45
N ARG A 43 19.99 2.15 1.12
CA ARG A 43 19.70 2.62 -0.23
C ARG A 43 20.94 3.13 -0.98
N ALA A 44 21.91 3.70 -0.28
CA ALA A 44 23.09 4.28 -0.90
C ALA A 44 24.04 3.24 -1.50
N ASP A 45 24.13 2.06 -0.89
CA ASP A 45 25.12 1.04 -1.26
C ASP A 45 24.57 -0.03 -2.20
N LEU A 46 23.33 -0.49 -1.98
CA LEU A 46 22.72 -1.59 -2.74
C LEU A 46 22.02 -1.14 -4.03
N PHE A 47 21.55 0.12 -4.10
CA PHE A 47 20.66 0.59 -5.17
C PHE A 47 21.30 1.58 -6.15
N ALA A 48 22.60 1.67 -6.21
CA ALA A 48 23.28 2.49 -7.22
C ALA A 48 22.85 2.15 -8.67
N ARG A 49 22.16 1.02 -8.88
CA ARG A 49 21.74 0.50 -10.18
C ARG A 49 20.25 0.12 -10.28
N ILE A 50 19.50 0.08 -9.19
CA ILE A 50 18.11 -0.39 -9.15
C ILE A 50 17.25 0.65 -8.42
N ALA A 51 16.06 0.98 -8.94
CA ALA A 51 15.15 1.86 -8.24
C ALA A 51 14.77 1.26 -6.87
N PRO A 52 14.72 2.07 -5.80
CA PRO A 52 14.37 1.56 -4.48
C PRO A 52 12.91 1.12 -4.46
N PRO A 53 12.56 0.11 -3.63
CA PRO A 53 11.20 -0.33 -3.48
C PRO A 53 10.31 0.78 -2.93
N ARG A 54 9.06 0.76 -3.29
CA ARG A 54 8.01 1.57 -2.69
C ARG A 54 7.54 0.91 -1.40
N LEU A 55 7.42 1.68 -0.35
CA LEU A 55 7.01 1.23 0.97
C LEU A 55 5.52 1.48 1.15
N VAL A 56 4.75 0.44 1.42
CA VAL A 56 3.29 0.46 1.41
C VAL A 56 2.74 0.08 2.78
N GLY A 57 1.88 0.91 3.34
CA GLY A 57 1.05 0.55 4.49
C GLY A 57 -0.27 -0.07 4.02
N VAL A 58 -0.60 -1.26 4.52
CA VAL A 58 -1.88 -1.94 4.24
C VAL A 58 -2.84 -1.64 5.37
N PHE A 59 -3.94 -0.95 5.06
CA PHE A 59 -4.96 -0.50 6.01
C PHE A 59 -6.30 -1.17 5.72
N VAL A 60 -7.13 -1.28 6.76
CA VAL A 60 -8.49 -1.80 6.70
C VAL A 60 -9.40 -0.89 7.50
N ASN A 61 -10.27 -0.14 6.82
CA ASN A 61 -11.27 0.76 7.40
C ASN A 61 -10.70 1.80 8.38
N GLU A 62 -9.48 2.26 8.14
CA GLU A 62 -8.84 3.31 8.95
C GLU A 62 -9.23 4.69 8.45
N PRO A 63 -9.44 5.71 9.32
CA PRO A 63 -9.68 7.08 8.91
C PRO A 63 -8.54 7.65 8.06
N ALA A 64 -8.87 8.42 7.01
CA ALA A 64 -7.88 8.97 6.07
C ALA A 64 -6.80 9.84 6.75
N ILE A 65 -7.17 10.61 7.78
CA ILE A 65 -6.23 11.41 8.57
C ILE A 65 -5.23 10.52 9.29
N ALA A 66 -5.71 9.47 9.98
CA ALA A 66 -4.85 8.52 10.69
C ALA A 66 -3.92 7.77 9.74
N MET A 67 -4.41 7.40 8.54
CA MET A 67 -3.57 6.83 7.48
C MET A 67 -2.48 7.82 7.06
N ALA A 68 -2.80 9.09 6.80
CA ALA A 68 -1.83 10.10 6.41
C ALA A 68 -0.74 10.32 7.47
N GLU A 69 -1.12 10.40 8.74
CA GLU A 69 -0.19 10.49 9.87
C GLU A 69 0.72 9.28 9.97
N THR A 70 0.17 8.09 9.79
CA THR A 70 0.94 6.83 9.80
C THR A 70 1.91 6.76 8.62
N LEU A 71 1.49 7.16 7.42
CA LEU A 71 2.38 7.25 6.27
C LEU A 71 3.57 8.18 6.54
N ALA A 72 3.31 9.34 7.15
CA ALA A 72 4.35 10.31 7.50
C ALA A 72 5.30 9.77 8.58
N ARG A 73 4.74 9.25 9.69
CA ARG A 73 5.50 8.72 10.83
C ARG A 73 6.38 7.53 10.45
N CYS A 74 5.84 6.62 9.64
CA CYS A 74 6.55 5.40 9.25
C CYS A 74 7.38 5.58 7.97
N GLY A 75 7.39 6.75 7.34
CA GLY A 75 8.11 6.97 6.08
C GLY A 75 7.61 6.10 4.93
N LEU A 76 6.30 5.79 4.89
CA LEU A 76 5.68 4.99 3.84
C LEU A 76 5.35 5.85 2.62
N ASP A 77 5.43 5.27 1.44
CA ASP A 77 5.12 5.97 0.18
C ASP A 77 3.63 5.94 -0.12
N PHE A 78 2.96 4.80 0.09
CA PHE A 78 1.56 4.58 -0.28
C PHE A 78 0.74 3.91 0.81
N ALA A 79 -0.58 4.18 0.78
CA ALA A 79 -1.63 3.47 1.50
C ALA A 79 -2.37 2.51 0.55
N GLN A 80 -2.36 1.23 0.86
CA GLN A 80 -3.23 0.23 0.25
C GLN A 80 -4.49 0.09 1.10
N LEU A 81 -5.65 0.37 0.50
CA LEU A 81 -6.95 0.28 1.15
C LEU A 81 -7.54 -1.11 0.90
N SER A 82 -7.60 -1.93 1.94
CA SER A 82 -7.97 -3.35 1.85
C SER A 82 -9.29 -3.71 2.57
N GLY A 83 -10.00 -2.73 3.13
CA GLY A 83 -11.33 -2.86 3.74
C GLY A 83 -12.45 -2.44 2.79
N ASP A 84 -13.50 -1.86 3.36
CA ASP A 84 -14.70 -1.37 2.64
C ASP A 84 -14.66 0.16 2.44
N GLU A 85 -13.45 0.73 2.39
CA GLU A 85 -13.25 2.16 2.25
C GLU A 85 -13.88 2.68 0.95
N GLU A 86 -14.50 3.86 1.04
CA GLU A 86 -15.12 4.50 -0.11
C GLU A 86 -14.11 4.94 -1.17
N ALA A 87 -14.52 4.88 -2.43
CA ALA A 87 -13.65 5.23 -3.57
C ALA A 87 -13.18 6.69 -3.54
N ASN A 88 -13.94 7.60 -2.92
CA ASN A 88 -13.59 9.02 -2.80
C ASN A 88 -12.28 9.23 -2.05
N LEU A 89 -11.89 8.36 -1.12
CA LEU A 89 -10.60 8.48 -0.41
C LEU A 89 -9.40 8.44 -1.38
N VAL A 90 -9.54 7.75 -2.50
CA VAL A 90 -8.49 7.64 -3.53
C VAL A 90 -8.63 8.72 -4.59
N THR A 91 -9.87 9.21 -4.84
CA THR A 91 -10.21 10.00 -6.04
C THR A 91 -10.45 11.47 -5.75
N ASP A 92 -10.79 11.83 -4.50
CA ASP A 92 -11.04 13.21 -4.11
C ASP A 92 -9.72 13.94 -3.82
N PRO A 93 -9.42 15.04 -4.53
CA PRO A 93 -8.24 15.87 -4.27
C PRO A 93 -8.16 16.44 -2.85
N SER A 94 -9.28 16.55 -2.13
CA SER A 94 -9.31 17.00 -0.74
C SER A 94 -8.95 15.91 0.27
N SER A 95 -8.86 14.64 -0.17
CA SER A 95 -8.48 13.53 0.71
C SER A 95 -7.04 13.67 1.20
N PRO A 96 -6.77 13.49 2.51
CA PRO A 96 -5.41 13.54 3.08
C PRO A 96 -4.43 12.55 2.46
N ILE A 97 -4.94 11.49 1.81
CA ILE A 97 -4.14 10.44 1.17
C ILE A 97 -4.25 10.46 -0.36
N PHE A 98 -4.83 11.53 -0.93
CA PHE A 98 -4.95 11.68 -2.38
C PHE A 98 -3.58 11.59 -3.06
N GLY A 99 -3.51 10.83 -4.14
CA GLY A 99 -2.26 10.61 -4.89
C GLY A 99 -1.24 9.71 -4.20
N ARG A 100 -1.52 9.27 -2.96
CA ARG A 100 -0.70 8.35 -2.19
C ARG A 100 -1.48 7.11 -1.73
N SER A 101 -2.59 6.81 -2.36
CA SER A 101 -3.43 5.67 -2.00
C SER A 101 -3.96 4.94 -3.23
N TYR A 102 -4.24 3.67 -3.05
CA TYR A 102 -4.91 2.82 -4.04
C TYR A 102 -5.77 1.77 -3.36
N LYS A 103 -6.79 1.31 -4.05
CA LYS A 103 -7.72 0.31 -3.53
C LYS A 103 -7.30 -1.09 -3.94
N ALA A 104 -7.26 -2.01 -2.98
CA ALA A 104 -7.28 -3.44 -3.24
C ALA A 104 -8.73 -3.90 -3.41
N ILE A 105 -9.02 -4.62 -4.49
CA ILE A 105 -10.34 -5.23 -4.74
C ILE A 105 -10.20 -6.75 -4.73
N ARG A 106 -11.25 -7.44 -4.33
CA ARG A 106 -11.30 -8.91 -4.20
C ARG A 106 -12.51 -9.45 -4.95
N PRO A 107 -12.56 -9.28 -6.28
CA PRO A 107 -13.67 -9.76 -7.08
C PRO A 107 -13.74 -11.29 -7.03
N LYS A 108 -14.94 -11.82 -6.89
CA LYS A 108 -15.21 -13.27 -6.92
C LYS A 108 -15.33 -13.80 -8.35
N THR A 109 -15.66 -12.91 -9.28
CA THR A 109 -15.85 -13.25 -10.70
C THR A 109 -15.13 -12.27 -11.60
N LEU A 110 -14.90 -12.67 -12.85
CA LEU A 110 -14.33 -11.78 -13.86
C LEU A 110 -15.27 -10.59 -14.16
N GLU A 111 -16.57 -10.79 -14.04
CA GLU A 111 -17.57 -9.74 -14.26
C GLU A 111 -17.50 -8.68 -13.16
N GLU A 112 -17.47 -9.07 -11.90
CA GLU A 112 -17.21 -8.16 -10.78
C GLU A 112 -15.89 -7.39 -10.94
N ALA A 113 -14.82 -8.06 -11.36
CA ALA A 113 -13.55 -7.42 -11.61
C ALA A 113 -13.64 -6.33 -12.70
N ARG A 114 -14.38 -6.58 -13.78
CA ARG A 114 -14.62 -5.62 -14.86
C ARG A 114 -15.47 -4.43 -14.41
N GLU A 115 -16.53 -4.69 -13.63
CA GLU A 115 -17.37 -3.65 -13.07
C GLU A 115 -16.60 -2.76 -12.10
N ASP A 116 -15.85 -3.35 -11.19
CA ASP A 116 -15.01 -2.63 -10.26
C ASP A 116 -13.93 -1.79 -10.96
N ALA A 117 -13.33 -2.31 -12.00
CA ALA A 117 -12.39 -1.56 -12.82
C ALA A 117 -13.06 -0.41 -13.58
N ALA A 118 -14.31 -0.61 -14.07
CA ALA A 118 -15.05 0.41 -14.82
C ALA A 118 -15.57 1.56 -13.94
N ARG A 119 -15.89 1.29 -12.67
CA ARG A 119 -16.35 2.30 -11.69
C ARG A 119 -15.27 3.27 -11.26
N ARG A 120 -14.02 3.02 -11.62
CA ARG A 120 -12.88 3.85 -11.17
C ARG A 120 -12.61 4.99 -12.14
N PRO A 121 -12.27 6.18 -11.59
CA PRO A 121 -11.99 7.34 -12.44
C PRO A 121 -10.75 7.08 -13.30
N LYS A 122 -10.92 7.37 -14.59
CA LYS A 122 -9.84 7.26 -15.59
C LYS A 122 -8.77 8.35 -15.43
N ASN A 123 -9.05 9.37 -14.61
CA ASN A 123 -8.23 10.57 -14.45
C ASN A 123 -7.48 10.59 -13.12
N ILE A 124 -6.61 9.60 -12.87
CA ILE A 124 -5.58 9.76 -11.85
C ILE A 124 -4.45 10.56 -12.51
N PRO A 125 -4.01 11.70 -11.92
CA PRO A 125 -2.97 12.53 -12.51
C PRO A 125 -1.72 11.71 -12.85
N GLU A 126 -1.21 11.84 -14.07
CA GLU A 126 0.01 11.15 -14.54
C GLU A 126 1.25 11.46 -13.68
N LYS A 127 1.23 12.57 -12.92
CA LYS A 127 2.30 12.95 -12.01
C LYS A 127 2.60 11.91 -10.91
N ASN A 128 1.68 10.96 -10.68
CA ASN A 128 1.85 9.88 -9.71
C ASN A 128 1.89 8.50 -10.39
N ALA A 129 2.45 8.41 -11.57
CA ALA A 129 2.54 7.19 -12.39
C ALA A 129 3.20 5.97 -11.70
N ILE A 130 3.66 6.12 -10.46
CA ILE A 130 4.36 5.08 -9.68
C ILE A 130 3.42 4.36 -8.70
N ALA A 131 2.26 4.96 -8.34
CA ALA A 131 1.27 4.29 -7.51
C ALA A 131 0.49 3.26 -8.32
N PRO A 132 0.27 2.04 -7.83
CA PRO A 132 -0.65 1.12 -8.44
C PRO A 132 -2.04 1.79 -8.57
N ARG A 133 -2.67 1.68 -9.73
CA ARG A 133 -4.03 2.21 -9.91
C ARG A 133 -5.06 1.33 -9.21
N LEU A 134 -4.78 0.04 -9.15
CA LEU A 134 -5.63 -1.00 -8.63
C LEU A 134 -4.79 -2.21 -8.26
N LEU A 135 -5.09 -2.84 -7.16
CA LEU A 135 -4.59 -4.16 -6.80
C LEU A 135 -5.73 -5.17 -6.87
N LEU A 136 -5.54 -6.22 -7.65
CA LEU A 136 -6.41 -7.40 -7.60
C LEU A 136 -5.84 -8.35 -6.55
N ASP A 137 -6.63 -8.65 -5.54
CA ASP A 137 -6.28 -9.59 -4.48
C ASP A 137 -7.22 -10.80 -4.52
N THR A 138 -6.76 -11.93 -4.02
CA THR A 138 -7.58 -13.14 -3.95
C THR A 138 -8.68 -12.94 -2.91
N PRO A 139 -9.95 -13.34 -3.21
CA PRO A 139 -10.99 -13.36 -2.19
C PRO A 139 -10.52 -14.23 -1.01
N HIS A 140 -10.54 -13.68 0.19
CA HIS A 140 -10.26 -14.47 1.39
C HIS A 140 -11.36 -15.52 1.50
N GLN A 141 -11.05 -16.76 1.17
CA GLN A 141 -11.83 -17.86 1.71
C GLN A 141 -11.50 -17.85 3.21
N SER A 142 -12.54 -17.61 4.02
CA SER A 142 -12.43 -17.65 5.46
C SER A 142 -11.85 -19.00 5.86
N LEU A 143 -10.56 -19.01 6.16
CA LEU A 143 -9.90 -20.06 6.90
C LEU A 143 -10.17 -19.80 8.39
N TYR A 144 -11.41 -20.01 8.81
CA TYR A 144 -11.77 -20.17 10.22
C TYR A 144 -13.01 -21.07 10.31
#